data_9e965f235b328c4f354f106963e4cc31
#
_entry.id   9e965f235b328c4f354f106963e4cc31
#
_cell.length_a   1.000
_cell.length_b   1.000
_cell.length_c   1.000
_cell.angle_alpha   90.00
_cell.angle_beta   90.00
_cell.angle_gamma   90.00
#
_symmetry.space_group_name_H-M   'P 1'
#
loop_
_entity.id
_entity.type
_entity.pdbx_description
1 polymer ?
#
loop_
_entity_poly.entity_id
_entity_poly.type
_entity_poly.pdbx_seq_one_letter_code
_entity_poly.pdbx_strand_id
1 'polypeptide(L)'
;LVIGASLNVLLTADNGEMKIYNVGNGVFATVNCSDSCSVISCGGNRASADDVTADISERYSDIEYMIIPNQNNKYSSLERFAVTKFDLNNILVYDNDIKKQNLLNAFDGNSRQTFGGNNHFTLNLSDTVTDEVICVDNTMFQFIKGKNMTVLFVPTDADLSNLPEKYRNPDCLLIDSVPENFDLISCNTVIFSGSEKQFKKNYDSIKEISPTVISTFERNITVNLNGG
;
A
#
# COMPACT_ATOMS: atom_id res chain seq x y z
N LEU A 1 -22.60 4.52 50.37
CA LEU A 1 -22.46 3.65 49.19
C LEU A 1 -21.80 4.46 48.09
N VAL A 2 -20.47 4.29 47.89
CA VAL A 2 -19.70 4.95 46.81
C VAL A 2 -19.74 4.02 45.63
N ILE A 3 -20.50 4.36 44.59
CA ILE A 3 -20.47 3.66 43.33
C ILE A 3 -19.24 4.15 42.57
N GLY A 4 -18.17 3.37 42.63
CA GLY A 4 -16.98 3.56 41.79
C GLY A 4 -17.34 3.27 40.35
N ALA A 5 -17.53 4.30 39.53
CA ALA A 5 -17.51 4.16 38.08
C ALA A 5 -16.08 3.87 37.67
N SER A 6 -15.79 2.63 37.35
CA SER A 6 -14.56 2.25 36.64
C SER A 6 -14.65 2.88 35.25
N LEU A 7 -13.95 3.98 35.07
CA LEU A 7 -13.68 4.51 33.72
C LEU A 7 -12.71 3.52 33.06
N ASN A 8 -13.23 2.53 32.35
CA ASN A 8 -12.45 1.79 31.38
C ASN A 8 -12.12 2.77 30.26
N VAL A 9 -11.03 3.51 30.42
CA VAL A 9 -10.32 4.10 29.29
C VAL A 9 -9.78 2.88 28.54
N LEU A 10 -10.54 2.40 27.58
CA LEU A 10 -9.98 1.62 26.50
C LEU A 10 -8.95 2.54 25.85
N LEU A 11 -7.70 2.42 26.28
CA LEU A 11 -6.56 2.83 25.47
C LEU A 11 -6.69 1.99 24.22
N THR A 12 -7.28 2.54 23.18
CA THR A 12 -7.23 1.99 21.84
C THR A 12 -5.76 2.00 21.49
N ALA A 13 -5.11 0.83 21.67
CA ALA A 13 -3.77 0.64 21.16
C ALA A 13 -3.84 1.03 19.68
N ASP A 14 -2.92 1.87 19.22
CA ASP A 14 -2.81 2.22 17.81
C ASP A 14 -2.55 0.94 17.02
N ASN A 15 -3.63 0.33 16.57
CA ASN A 15 -3.64 -0.93 15.84
C ASN A 15 -3.34 -0.63 14.37
N GLY A 16 -2.09 -0.26 14.07
CA GLY A 16 -1.67 -0.12 12.69
C GLY A 16 -1.84 -1.44 11.95
N GLU A 17 -2.69 -1.46 10.93
CA GLU A 17 -2.89 -2.62 10.05
C GLU A 17 -2.75 -2.21 8.58
N MET A 18 -2.12 -3.05 7.78
CA MET A 18 -2.14 -2.92 6.33
C MET A 18 -3.14 -3.92 5.76
N LYS A 19 -4.13 -3.43 4.99
CA LYS A 19 -5.12 -4.26 4.32
C LYS A 19 -4.89 -4.25 2.83
N ILE A 20 -4.70 -5.43 2.24
CA ILE A 20 -4.50 -5.64 0.82
C ILE A 20 -5.77 -6.30 0.27
N TYR A 21 -6.39 -5.65 -0.71
CA TYR A 21 -7.69 -6.06 -1.22
C TYR A 21 -7.58 -7.01 -2.40
N ASN A 22 -8.53 -7.94 -2.49
CA ASN A 22 -8.74 -8.72 -3.70
C ASN A 22 -9.45 -7.85 -4.76
N VAL A 23 -8.66 -7.27 -5.65
CA VAL A 23 -9.15 -6.38 -6.72
C VAL A 23 -8.97 -6.98 -8.11
N GLY A 24 -8.64 -8.27 -8.18
CA GLY A 24 -8.49 -9.05 -9.40
C GLY A 24 -7.19 -8.75 -10.16
N ASN A 25 -6.98 -7.53 -10.64
CA ASN A 25 -5.76 -7.15 -11.36
C ASN A 25 -5.23 -5.82 -10.81
N GLY A 26 -3.99 -5.84 -10.36
CA GLY A 26 -3.35 -4.69 -9.74
C GLY A 26 -3.30 -4.78 -8.21
N VAL A 27 -2.92 -3.68 -7.58
CA VAL A 27 -2.77 -3.58 -6.14
C VAL A 27 -3.66 -2.46 -5.61
N PHE A 28 -4.54 -2.80 -4.68
CA PHE A 28 -5.19 -1.83 -3.81
C PHE A 28 -4.85 -2.20 -2.37
N ALA A 29 -4.21 -1.27 -1.67
CA ALA A 29 -3.83 -1.49 -0.30
C ALA A 29 -4.02 -0.22 0.52
N THR A 30 -4.44 -0.40 1.78
CA THR A 30 -4.55 0.69 2.77
C THR A 30 -3.68 0.40 3.97
N VAL A 31 -3.22 1.46 4.62
CA VAL A 31 -2.72 1.42 5.99
C VAL A 31 -3.74 2.12 6.86
N ASN A 32 -4.31 1.36 7.79
CA ASN A 32 -5.36 1.78 8.69
C ASN A 32 -4.77 1.93 10.09
N CYS A 33 -4.84 3.11 10.63
CA CYS A 33 -4.49 3.43 12.00
C CYS A 33 -5.76 3.81 12.78
N SER A 34 -5.69 4.03 14.08
CA SER A 34 -6.88 4.27 14.92
C SER A 34 -7.79 5.36 14.35
N ASP A 35 -7.20 6.48 13.93
CA ASP A 35 -7.92 7.69 13.53
C ASP A 35 -7.63 8.11 12.07
N SER A 36 -6.86 7.33 11.32
CA SER A 36 -6.46 7.68 9.96
C SER A 36 -6.39 6.47 9.03
N CYS A 37 -6.71 6.72 7.76
CA CYS A 37 -6.54 5.76 6.67
C CYS A 37 -5.67 6.37 5.59
N SER A 38 -4.71 5.61 5.09
CA SER A 38 -3.90 5.99 3.94
C SER A 38 -3.96 4.91 2.87
N VAL A 39 -4.16 5.30 1.62
CA VAL A 39 -4.15 4.41 0.45
C VAL A 39 -2.74 4.37 -0.12
N ILE A 40 -2.13 3.19 -0.13
CA ILE A 40 -0.75 2.97 -0.58
C ILE A 40 -0.67 2.69 -2.08
N SER A 41 -1.76 2.19 -2.64
CA SER A 41 -1.96 1.96 -4.07
C SER A 41 -3.44 1.80 -4.34
N CYS A 42 -3.94 2.30 -5.46
CA CYS A 42 -5.37 2.28 -5.81
C CYS A 42 -5.66 1.64 -7.18
N GLY A 43 -4.93 0.57 -7.50
CA GLY A 43 -5.19 -0.24 -8.67
C GLY A 43 -6.33 -1.24 -8.47
N GLY A 44 -6.82 -1.84 -9.56
CA GLY A 44 -7.80 -2.91 -9.49
C GLY A 44 -8.86 -2.86 -10.58
N ASN A 45 -9.74 -3.84 -10.57
CA ASN A 45 -10.88 -3.89 -11.48
C ASN A 45 -12.00 -2.97 -10.99
N ARG A 46 -12.69 -2.32 -11.93
CA ARG A 46 -13.84 -1.45 -11.61
C ARG A 46 -14.94 -2.17 -10.82
N ALA A 47 -15.13 -3.46 -11.05
CA ALA A 47 -16.12 -4.27 -10.32
C ALA A 47 -15.84 -4.37 -8.81
N SER A 48 -14.58 -4.21 -8.38
CA SER A 48 -14.18 -4.23 -6.97
C SER A 48 -14.27 -2.86 -6.28
N ALA A 49 -14.53 -1.78 -7.04
CA ALA A 49 -14.48 -0.42 -6.51
C ALA A 49 -15.50 -0.17 -5.39
N ASP A 50 -16.73 -0.65 -5.57
CA ASP A 50 -17.80 -0.43 -4.59
C ASP A 50 -17.53 -1.20 -3.29
N ASP A 51 -17.04 -2.44 -3.39
CA ASP A 51 -16.71 -3.26 -2.21
C ASP A 51 -15.54 -2.65 -1.41
N VAL A 52 -14.49 -2.22 -2.11
CA VAL A 52 -13.32 -1.58 -1.47
C VAL A 52 -13.71 -0.27 -0.81
N THR A 53 -14.46 0.59 -1.52
CA THR A 53 -14.86 1.89 -0.97
C THR A 53 -15.88 1.74 0.16
N ALA A 54 -16.78 0.77 0.11
CA ALA A 54 -17.71 0.47 1.21
C ALA A 54 -16.95 0.05 2.48
N ASP A 55 -16.00 -0.88 2.35
CA ASP A 55 -15.19 -1.37 3.48
C ASP A 55 -14.39 -0.24 4.16
N ILE A 56 -13.81 0.67 3.37
CA ILE A 56 -13.11 1.84 3.92
C ILE A 56 -14.10 2.80 4.60
N SER A 57 -15.24 3.09 3.94
CA SER A 57 -16.24 4.04 4.45
C SER A 57 -16.93 3.59 5.72
N GLU A 58 -16.90 2.30 6.07
CA GLU A 58 -17.40 1.82 7.36
C GLU A 58 -16.67 2.40 8.56
N ARG A 59 -15.40 2.82 8.37
CA ARG A 59 -14.52 3.30 9.45
C ARG A 59 -14.02 4.73 9.25
N TYR A 60 -13.83 5.17 7.99
CA TYR A 60 -13.16 6.42 7.66
C TYR A 60 -13.98 7.24 6.67
N SER A 61 -14.13 8.53 6.95
CA SER A 61 -14.74 9.52 6.05
C SER A 61 -13.72 10.17 5.13
N ASP A 62 -12.49 10.25 5.59
CA ASP A 62 -11.36 10.90 4.93
C ASP A 62 -10.15 9.99 4.82
N ILE A 63 -9.31 10.29 3.87
CA ILE A 63 -8.04 9.60 3.62
C ILE A 63 -6.90 10.61 3.77
N GLU A 64 -5.98 10.33 4.68
CA GLU A 64 -4.85 11.22 4.96
C GLU A 64 -3.88 11.31 3.78
N TYR A 65 -3.47 10.16 3.25
CA TYR A 65 -2.64 10.07 2.06
C TYR A 65 -3.23 9.10 1.04
N MET A 66 -3.24 9.50 -0.22
CA MET A 66 -3.38 8.57 -1.35
C MET A 66 -2.09 8.58 -2.16
N ILE A 67 -1.39 7.45 -2.19
CA ILE A 67 -0.10 7.29 -2.83
C ILE A 67 -0.28 6.48 -4.10
N ILE A 68 0.20 7.01 -5.22
CA ILE A 68 0.11 6.37 -6.53
C ILE A 68 1.55 6.14 -7.01
N PRO A 69 2.07 4.89 -6.90
CA PRO A 69 3.46 4.57 -7.19
C PRO A 69 3.84 4.72 -8.67
N ASN A 70 2.88 4.61 -9.54
CA ASN A 70 2.98 5.03 -10.95
C ASN A 70 1.57 5.12 -11.55
N GLN A 71 1.46 5.70 -12.75
CA GLN A 71 0.16 5.89 -13.43
C GLN A 71 -0.32 4.69 -14.25
N ASN A 72 0.29 3.52 -14.08
CA ASN A 72 -0.21 2.30 -14.66
C ASN A 72 -1.57 1.94 -14.02
N ASN A 73 -2.50 1.41 -14.82
CA ASN A 73 -3.81 0.97 -14.35
C ASN A 73 -3.76 -0.04 -13.19
N LYS A 74 -2.66 -0.76 -13.03
CA LYS A 74 -2.45 -1.67 -11.90
C LYS A 74 -2.38 -0.96 -10.55
N TYR A 75 -2.11 0.37 -10.53
CA TYR A 75 -1.89 1.15 -9.32
C TYR A 75 -2.75 2.40 -9.21
N SER A 76 -3.48 2.76 -10.28
CA SER A 76 -4.25 4.01 -10.36
C SER A 76 -5.68 3.86 -10.89
N SER A 77 -6.10 2.68 -11.35
CA SER A 77 -7.40 2.51 -12.03
C SER A 77 -8.62 2.85 -11.17
N LEU A 78 -8.50 2.75 -9.84
CA LEU A 78 -9.56 3.08 -8.90
C LEU A 78 -9.41 4.47 -8.26
N GLU A 79 -8.40 5.26 -8.65
CA GLU A 79 -8.17 6.61 -8.15
C GLU A 79 -9.44 7.47 -8.21
N ARG A 80 -10.10 7.47 -9.37
CA ARG A 80 -11.32 8.27 -9.58
C ARG A 80 -12.45 7.90 -8.61
N PHE A 81 -12.57 6.62 -8.25
CA PHE A 81 -13.58 6.18 -7.28
C PHE A 81 -13.24 6.65 -5.88
N ALA A 82 -11.98 6.53 -5.47
CA ALA A 82 -11.53 7.03 -4.17
C ALA A 82 -11.76 8.54 -4.04
N VAL A 83 -11.34 9.33 -5.05
CA VAL A 83 -11.52 10.80 -5.08
C VAL A 83 -13.00 11.23 -5.03
N THR A 84 -13.92 10.43 -5.55
CA THR A 84 -15.35 10.76 -5.52
C THR A 84 -16.07 10.31 -4.25
N LYS A 85 -15.47 9.46 -3.45
CA LYS A 85 -16.08 8.84 -2.26
C LYS A 85 -15.54 9.37 -0.94
N PHE A 86 -14.29 9.83 -0.91
CA PHE A 86 -13.60 10.25 0.29
C PHE A 86 -13.09 11.68 0.17
N ASP A 87 -13.04 12.38 1.29
CA ASP A 87 -12.24 13.58 1.41
C ASP A 87 -10.76 13.19 1.48
N LEU A 88 -9.96 13.69 0.53
CA LEU A 88 -8.54 13.36 0.42
C LEU A 88 -7.69 14.55 0.87
N ASN A 89 -6.90 14.36 1.93
CA ASN A 89 -6.05 15.42 2.45
C ASN A 89 -4.82 15.62 1.56
N ASN A 90 -4.17 14.52 1.15
CA ASN A 90 -2.96 14.56 0.34
C ASN A 90 -2.98 13.48 -0.75
N ILE A 91 -2.68 13.85 -1.99
CA ILE A 91 -2.50 12.92 -3.10
C ILE A 91 -1.06 13.03 -3.59
N LEU A 92 -0.30 11.93 -3.47
CA LEU A 92 1.09 11.84 -3.89
C LEU A 92 1.18 10.94 -5.12
N VAL A 93 1.64 11.48 -6.23
CA VAL A 93 1.74 10.75 -7.50
C VAL A 93 3.19 10.73 -7.96
N TYR A 94 3.73 9.52 -8.13
CA TYR A 94 5.02 9.36 -8.77
C TYR A 94 4.84 9.33 -10.29
N ASP A 95 5.48 10.26 -10.98
CA ASP A 95 5.40 10.40 -12.43
C ASP A 95 6.70 10.96 -13.01
N ASN A 96 7.27 10.25 -13.96
CA ASN A 96 8.41 10.73 -14.73
C ASN A 96 7.99 11.39 -16.06
N ASP A 97 6.74 11.29 -16.45
CA ASP A 97 6.24 11.84 -17.70
C ASP A 97 5.37 13.08 -17.47
N ILE A 98 5.99 14.25 -17.59
CA ILE A 98 5.35 15.58 -17.43
C ILE A 98 4.10 15.74 -18.30
N LYS A 99 3.99 15.04 -19.44
CA LYS A 99 2.82 15.11 -20.33
C LYS A 99 1.55 14.54 -19.70
N LYS A 100 1.67 13.67 -18.71
CA LYS A 100 0.52 13.10 -17.99
C LYS A 100 0.00 14.00 -16.86
N GLN A 101 0.74 15.00 -16.42
CA GLN A 101 0.27 15.98 -15.42
C GLN A 101 -1.03 16.67 -15.82
N ASN A 102 -1.26 16.90 -17.11
CA ASN A 102 -2.45 17.58 -17.59
C ASN A 102 -3.77 16.79 -17.41
N LEU A 103 -3.70 15.46 -17.32
CA LEU A 103 -4.88 14.64 -17.09
C LEU A 103 -5.34 14.63 -15.63
N LEU A 104 -4.43 14.93 -14.72
CA LEU A 104 -4.64 14.88 -13.29
C LEU A 104 -5.02 16.22 -12.67
N ASN A 105 -4.78 17.34 -13.35
CA ASN A 105 -5.20 18.68 -12.95
C ASN A 105 -6.72 18.91 -13.03
N ALA A 106 -7.50 17.91 -13.44
CA ALA A 106 -8.96 17.98 -13.48
C ALA A 106 -9.63 17.72 -12.11
N PHE A 107 -8.88 17.40 -11.07
CA PHE A 107 -9.38 17.21 -9.72
C PHE A 107 -9.05 18.44 -8.86
N ASP A 108 -9.82 19.51 -9.06
CA ASP A 108 -9.69 20.74 -8.26
C ASP A 108 -10.14 20.49 -6.82
N GLY A 109 -9.29 20.87 -5.88
CA GLY A 109 -9.63 21.01 -4.47
C GLY A 109 -8.76 20.27 -3.45
N ASN A 110 -8.03 19.21 -3.86
CA ASN A 110 -7.19 18.44 -2.96
C ASN A 110 -5.71 18.79 -3.18
N SER A 111 -4.89 18.75 -2.13
CA SER A 111 -3.46 19.02 -2.28
C SER A 111 -2.78 17.85 -3.00
N ARG A 112 -2.70 17.96 -4.32
CA ARG A 112 -2.04 16.98 -5.18
C ARG A 112 -0.61 17.41 -5.43
N GLN A 113 0.33 16.52 -5.09
CA GLN A 113 1.75 16.69 -5.35
C GLN A 113 2.21 15.60 -6.31
N THR A 114 2.75 16.01 -7.45
CA THR A 114 3.42 15.10 -8.37
C THR A 114 4.93 15.24 -8.20
N PHE A 115 5.62 14.14 -8.08
CA PHE A 115 7.06 14.11 -7.94
C PHE A 115 7.67 13.00 -8.81
N GLY A 116 8.93 13.17 -9.17
CA GLY A 116 9.67 12.24 -10.03
C GLY A 116 11.15 12.25 -9.71
N GLY A 117 11.93 11.44 -10.43
CA GLY A 117 13.36 11.29 -10.20
C GLY A 117 13.69 10.61 -8.88
N ASN A 118 14.97 10.68 -8.48
CA ASN A 118 15.42 10.05 -7.25
C ASN A 118 15.00 10.90 -6.04
N ASN A 119 14.14 10.34 -5.20
CA ASN A 119 13.62 10.96 -3.99
C ASN A 119 13.58 9.96 -2.84
N HIS A 120 13.72 10.46 -1.63
CA HIS A 120 13.54 9.67 -0.42
C HIS A 120 12.94 10.56 0.66
N PHE A 121 11.77 10.20 1.16
CA PHE A 121 11.09 10.90 2.25
C PHE A 121 10.25 9.93 3.09
N THR A 122 9.88 10.35 4.29
CA THR A 122 9.08 9.56 5.22
C THR A 122 7.75 10.25 5.46
N LEU A 123 6.67 9.49 5.36
CA LEU A 123 5.33 9.87 5.77
C LEU A 123 5.06 9.26 7.16
N ASN A 124 4.62 10.08 8.10
CA ASN A 124 4.11 9.59 9.38
C ASN A 124 2.62 9.30 9.21
N LEU A 125 2.25 8.03 9.13
CA LEU A 125 0.86 7.59 8.97
C LEU A 125 0.14 7.56 10.33
N SER A 126 0.89 7.36 11.42
CA SER A 126 0.48 7.53 12.81
C SER A 126 1.72 7.70 13.70
N ASP A 127 1.51 7.74 15.02
CA ASP A 127 2.60 7.77 16.00
C ASP A 127 3.49 6.51 15.95
N THR A 128 2.98 5.42 15.39
CA THR A 128 3.64 4.11 15.41
C THR A 128 3.86 3.49 14.03
N VAL A 129 3.32 4.10 12.99
CA VAL A 129 3.44 3.59 11.60
C VAL A 129 3.98 4.68 10.70
N THR A 130 5.00 4.33 9.94
CA THR A 130 5.61 5.20 8.93
C THR A 130 5.65 4.51 7.57
N ASP A 131 5.64 5.29 6.50
CA ASP A 131 5.94 4.85 5.14
C ASP A 131 7.17 5.61 4.63
N GLU A 132 8.28 4.90 4.42
CA GLU A 132 9.45 5.43 3.75
C GLU A 132 9.27 5.24 2.23
N VAL A 133 9.06 6.35 1.53
CA VAL A 133 8.92 6.39 0.07
C VAL A 133 10.31 6.55 -0.56
N ILE A 134 10.69 5.58 -1.38
CA ILE A 134 12.03 5.48 -1.99
C ILE A 134 11.87 5.47 -3.50
N CYS A 135 12.27 6.55 -4.15
CA CYS A 135 12.22 6.68 -5.61
C CYS A 135 13.62 6.58 -6.19
N VAL A 136 13.86 5.55 -6.99
CA VAL A 136 15.16 5.30 -7.64
C VAL A 136 14.89 4.75 -9.04
N ASP A 137 15.59 5.26 -10.03
CA ASP A 137 15.57 4.80 -11.43
C ASP A 137 14.16 4.53 -11.97
N ASN A 138 13.30 5.55 -11.87
CA ASN A 138 11.92 5.53 -12.33
C ASN A 138 10.99 4.55 -11.59
N THR A 139 11.40 4.04 -10.46
CA THR A 139 10.61 3.15 -9.61
C THR A 139 10.38 3.77 -8.24
N MET A 140 9.15 3.72 -7.75
CA MET A 140 8.81 4.10 -6.40
C MET A 140 8.52 2.86 -5.57
N PHE A 141 9.36 2.61 -4.58
CA PHE A 141 9.17 1.62 -3.54
C PHE A 141 8.53 2.28 -2.31
N GLN A 142 7.79 1.52 -1.54
CA GLN A 142 7.25 1.96 -0.25
C GLN A 142 7.64 0.94 0.82
N PHE A 143 8.27 1.43 1.88
CA PHE A 143 8.68 0.61 3.02
C PHE A 143 7.88 1.03 4.26
N ILE A 144 6.78 0.31 4.48
CA ILE A 144 5.86 0.53 5.58
C ILE A 144 6.41 -0.14 6.82
N LYS A 145 6.58 0.64 7.89
CA LYS A 145 7.15 0.18 9.14
C LYS A 145 6.21 0.45 10.31
N GLY A 146 5.76 -0.61 10.96
CA GLY A 146 5.12 -0.58 12.26
C GLY A 146 6.10 -0.92 13.39
N LYS A 147 5.59 -1.16 14.59
CA LYS A 147 6.40 -1.53 15.77
C LYS A 147 7.08 -2.88 15.61
N ASN A 148 6.38 -3.87 15.04
CA ASN A 148 6.79 -5.26 15.02
C ASN A 148 6.85 -5.89 13.62
N MET A 149 6.43 -5.15 12.60
CA MET A 149 6.32 -5.65 11.24
C MET A 149 6.75 -4.60 10.23
N THR A 150 7.46 -5.03 9.22
CA THR A 150 7.84 -4.23 8.06
C THR A 150 7.26 -4.85 6.79
N VAL A 151 6.73 -4.01 5.90
CA VAL A 151 6.22 -4.42 4.59
C VAL A 151 6.89 -3.60 3.51
N LEU A 152 7.56 -4.27 2.57
CA LEU A 152 8.06 -3.63 1.37
C LEU A 152 7.07 -3.83 0.23
N PHE A 153 6.55 -2.75 -0.32
CA PHE A 153 5.78 -2.78 -1.56
C PHE A 153 6.70 -2.51 -2.76
N VAL A 154 6.71 -3.46 -3.69
CA VAL A 154 7.49 -3.41 -4.93
C VAL A 154 6.55 -3.41 -6.12
N PRO A 155 6.52 -2.33 -6.93
CA PRO A 155 5.67 -2.27 -8.11
C PRO A 155 6.18 -3.18 -9.25
N THR A 156 5.32 -3.45 -10.23
CA THR A 156 5.67 -4.14 -11.48
C THR A 156 6.88 -3.50 -12.16
N ASP A 157 7.68 -4.33 -12.81
CA ASP A 157 8.85 -3.94 -13.61
C ASP A 157 9.95 -3.24 -12.79
N ALA A 158 9.94 -3.43 -11.47
CA ALA A 158 11.01 -2.93 -10.60
C ALA A 158 12.28 -3.77 -10.74
N ASP A 159 13.42 -3.10 -10.72
CA ASP A 159 14.74 -3.71 -10.55
C ASP A 159 15.22 -3.52 -9.11
N LEU A 160 15.33 -4.63 -8.37
CA LEU A 160 15.73 -4.61 -6.97
C LEU A 160 17.21 -4.31 -6.74
N SER A 161 18.04 -4.32 -7.80
CA SER A 161 19.43 -3.89 -7.70
C SER A 161 19.56 -2.41 -7.31
N ASN A 162 18.55 -1.60 -7.68
CA ASN A 162 18.48 -0.17 -7.38
C ASN A 162 17.97 0.12 -5.97
N LEU A 163 17.33 -0.84 -5.29
CA LEU A 163 16.86 -0.67 -3.93
C LEU A 163 18.03 -0.70 -2.93
N PRO A 164 18.19 0.31 -2.05
CA PRO A 164 19.25 0.30 -1.05
C PRO A 164 19.18 -0.95 -0.15
N GLU A 165 20.35 -1.51 0.18
CA GLU A 165 20.49 -2.79 0.89
C GLU A 165 19.71 -2.84 2.21
N LYS A 166 19.62 -1.73 2.94
CA LYS A 166 18.89 -1.65 4.22
C LYS A 166 17.40 -1.98 4.13
N TYR A 167 16.79 -1.98 2.92
CA TYR A 167 15.39 -2.30 2.69
C TYR A 167 15.16 -3.70 2.13
N ARG A 168 16.22 -4.48 1.90
CA ARG A 168 16.14 -5.78 1.26
C ARG A 168 15.74 -6.94 2.17
N ASN A 169 15.51 -6.67 3.46
CA ASN A 169 15.12 -7.68 4.44
C ASN A 169 13.81 -7.28 5.16
N PRO A 170 12.69 -7.09 4.45
CA PRO A 170 11.40 -6.84 5.08
C PRO A 170 10.84 -8.14 5.69
N ASP A 171 9.94 -8.02 6.66
CA ASP A 171 9.19 -9.19 7.16
C ASP A 171 8.22 -9.71 6.11
N CYS A 172 7.54 -8.78 5.41
CA CYS A 172 6.63 -9.08 4.32
C CYS A 172 7.01 -8.32 3.05
N LEU A 173 6.86 -8.98 1.92
CA LEU A 173 7.01 -8.39 0.59
C LEU A 173 5.66 -8.39 -0.13
N LEU A 174 5.16 -7.23 -0.56
CA LEU A 174 3.96 -7.09 -1.39
C LEU A 174 4.36 -6.84 -2.85
N ILE A 175 3.93 -7.74 -3.74
CA ILE A 175 4.21 -7.69 -5.18
C ILE A 175 2.97 -8.06 -6.00
N ASP A 176 2.92 -7.68 -7.26
CA ASP A 176 1.94 -8.13 -8.27
C ASP A 176 2.59 -8.85 -9.47
N SER A 177 3.90 -8.86 -9.50
CA SER A 177 4.75 -9.62 -10.44
C SER A 177 6.11 -9.87 -9.81
N VAL A 178 6.84 -10.85 -10.30
CA VAL A 178 8.23 -11.08 -9.87
C VAL A 178 9.12 -9.97 -10.43
N PRO A 179 9.78 -9.18 -9.56
CA PRO A 179 10.68 -8.11 -10.00
C PRO A 179 11.99 -8.66 -10.53
N GLU A 180 12.77 -7.83 -11.24
CA GLU A 180 14.14 -8.18 -11.61
C GLU A 180 15.05 -8.26 -10.38
N ASN A 181 16.07 -9.12 -10.42
CA ASN A 181 17.00 -9.36 -9.31
C ASN A 181 16.30 -9.72 -7.99
N PHE A 182 15.27 -10.57 -8.08
CA PHE A 182 14.42 -10.96 -6.96
C PHE A 182 15.19 -11.69 -5.85
N ASP A 183 16.29 -12.37 -6.17
CA ASP A 183 17.21 -13.04 -5.26
C ASP A 183 17.94 -12.09 -4.28
N LEU A 184 17.89 -10.78 -4.54
CA LEU A 184 18.44 -9.77 -3.62
C LEU A 184 17.56 -9.51 -2.40
N ILE A 185 16.30 -9.99 -2.38
CA ILE A 185 15.38 -9.85 -1.25
C ILE A 185 15.39 -11.11 -0.39
N SER A 186 15.34 -10.91 0.91
CA SER A 186 15.07 -11.98 1.88
C SER A 186 13.89 -11.56 2.76
N CYS A 187 12.80 -12.34 2.75
CA CYS A 187 11.62 -12.06 3.55
C CYS A 187 10.96 -13.34 4.07
N ASN A 188 10.20 -13.24 5.16
CA ASN A 188 9.47 -14.37 5.73
C ASN A 188 8.19 -14.69 4.93
N THR A 189 7.55 -13.66 4.39
CA THR A 189 6.25 -13.80 3.71
C THR A 189 6.23 -12.97 2.43
N VAL A 190 5.79 -13.59 1.33
CA VAL A 190 5.43 -12.86 0.11
C VAL A 190 3.91 -12.82 -0.01
N ILE A 191 3.37 -11.62 -0.17
CA ILE A 191 1.97 -11.38 -0.48
C ILE A 191 1.89 -11.02 -1.97
N PHE A 192 1.25 -11.87 -2.75
CA PHE A 192 1.04 -11.65 -4.17
C PHE A 192 -0.35 -11.05 -4.40
N SER A 193 -0.40 -9.85 -4.94
CA SER A 193 -1.65 -9.18 -5.32
C SER A 193 -1.91 -9.35 -6.81
N GLY A 194 -2.98 -10.06 -7.17
CA GLY A 194 -3.30 -10.30 -8.57
C GLY A 194 -4.27 -11.46 -8.78
N SER A 195 -4.51 -11.80 -10.04
CA SER A 195 -5.39 -12.91 -10.40
C SER A 195 -4.76 -14.28 -10.14
N GLU A 196 -5.59 -15.31 -9.99
CA GLU A 196 -5.15 -16.70 -9.84
C GLU A 196 -4.19 -17.14 -10.96
N LYS A 197 -4.47 -16.72 -12.20
CA LYS A 197 -3.61 -17.04 -13.36
C LYS A 197 -2.22 -16.43 -13.21
N GLN A 198 -2.13 -15.17 -12.76
CA GLN A 198 -0.85 -14.50 -12.52
C GLN A 198 -0.10 -15.14 -11.36
N PHE A 199 -0.80 -15.45 -10.26
CA PHE A 199 -0.22 -16.13 -9.13
C PHE A 199 0.40 -17.47 -9.53
N LYS A 200 -0.36 -18.35 -10.20
CA LYS A 200 0.13 -19.67 -10.64
C LYS A 200 1.35 -19.57 -11.57
N LYS A 201 1.39 -18.53 -12.42
CA LYS A 201 2.54 -18.30 -13.32
C LYS A 201 3.83 -17.97 -12.57
N ASN A 202 3.73 -17.26 -11.45
CA ASN A 202 4.88 -16.74 -10.70
C ASN A 202 5.22 -17.56 -9.44
N TYR A 203 4.38 -18.56 -9.11
CA TYR A 203 4.44 -19.25 -7.82
C TYR A 203 5.80 -19.90 -7.52
N ASP A 204 6.37 -20.61 -8.48
CA ASP A 204 7.63 -21.34 -8.28
C ASP A 204 8.77 -20.36 -7.96
N SER A 205 8.89 -19.27 -8.73
CA SER A 205 9.91 -18.24 -8.49
C SER A 205 9.72 -17.54 -7.13
N ILE A 206 8.47 -17.30 -6.72
CA ILE A 206 8.19 -16.69 -5.42
C ILE A 206 8.53 -17.65 -4.28
N LYS A 207 8.25 -18.93 -4.47
CA LYS A 207 8.49 -19.97 -3.46
C LYS A 207 9.97 -20.21 -3.18
N GLU A 208 10.85 -19.91 -4.13
CA GLU A 208 12.30 -19.98 -3.93
C GLU A 208 12.83 -18.93 -2.96
N ILE A 209 12.15 -17.77 -2.84
CA ILE A 209 12.59 -16.63 -2.03
C ILE A 209 11.98 -16.64 -0.63
N SER A 210 10.76 -17.15 -0.47
CA SER A 210 10.04 -17.07 0.79
C SER A 210 9.42 -18.42 1.19
N PRO A 211 9.51 -18.80 2.48
CA PRO A 211 8.84 -20.00 2.98
C PRO A 211 7.32 -19.89 2.97
N THR A 212 6.80 -18.66 3.09
CA THR A 212 5.35 -18.39 3.13
C THR A 212 4.92 -17.53 1.96
N VAL A 213 3.96 -18.02 1.17
CA VAL A 213 3.39 -17.29 0.03
C VAL A 213 1.88 -17.24 0.18
N ILE A 214 1.32 -16.03 0.16
CA ILE A 214 -0.11 -15.77 0.29
C ILE A 214 -0.55 -14.96 -0.93
N SER A 215 -1.77 -15.17 -1.41
CA SER A 215 -2.32 -14.40 -2.54
C SER A 215 -3.66 -13.76 -2.21
N THR A 216 -3.91 -12.58 -2.79
CA THR A 216 -5.19 -11.87 -2.65
C THR A 216 -6.30 -12.42 -3.52
N PHE A 217 -6.04 -13.32 -4.47
CA PHE A 217 -7.08 -13.77 -5.42
C PHE A 217 -8.25 -14.50 -4.73
N GLU A 218 -8.04 -15.06 -3.54
CA GLU A 218 -9.08 -15.75 -2.79
C GLU A 218 -9.79 -14.85 -1.78
N ARG A 219 -9.08 -13.89 -1.19
CA ARG A 219 -9.58 -13.02 -0.12
C ARG A 219 -8.72 -11.79 0.08
N ASN A 220 -9.26 -10.79 0.79
CA ASN A 220 -8.45 -9.70 1.33
C ASN A 220 -7.46 -10.25 2.37
N ILE A 221 -6.30 -9.63 2.45
CA ILE A 221 -5.24 -9.98 3.40
C ILE A 221 -5.04 -8.80 4.35
N THR A 222 -4.97 -9.08 5.64
CA THR A 222 -4.61 -8.08 6.66
C THR A 222 -3.28 -8.45 7.29
N VAL A 223 -2.38 -7.47 7.37
CA VAL A 223 -1.08 -7.54 8.04
C VAL A 223 -1.14 -6.62 9.25
N ASN A 224 -0.97 -7.17 10.44
CA ASN A 224 -0.89 -6.37 11.66
C ASN A 224 0.53 -5.79 11.78
N LEU A 225 0.66 -4.47 11.70
CA LEU A 225 1.95 -3.77 11.72
C LEU A 225 2.51 -3.58 13.13
N ASN A 226 1.64 -3.53 14.13
CA ASN A 226 2.04 -3.25 15.51
C ASN A 226 2.11 -4.48 16.41
N GLY A 227 1.62 -5.62 15.93
CA GLY A 227 1.53 -6.86 16.70
C GLY A 227 0.39 -6.81 17.73
N GLY A 228 -0.34 -7.89 17.89
CA GLY A 228 -1.33 -8.12 18.95
C GLY A 228 -0.84 -9.22 19.85
#